data_02cfd2b7b468866b7c670062d2b454ef
#
_entry.id   02cfd2b7b468866b7c670062d2b454ef
#
_cell.length_a   1.000
_cell.length_b   1.000
_cell.length_c   1.000
_cell.angle_alpha   90.00
_cell.angle_beta   90.00
_cell.angle_gamma   90.00
#
_symmetry.space_group_name_H-M   'P 1'
#
loop_
_entity.id
_entity.type
_entity.pdbx_description
1 polymer ?
#
loop_
_entity_poly.entity_id
_entity_poly.type
_entity_poly.pdbx_seq_one_letter_code
_entity_poly.pdbx_strand_id
1 'polypeptide(L)'
;MNILIIGNSAAGTAAIESIRKHDRQSSIIQLSDEAQPLYSRCLLSYYLAGSIDKEKLLYREEGFHKEMGVELHTGPWFQVVELNAAQRRVVCDNGRTFNYDRLLIAAGASAKLPDGMPNDKGIFVLRNLADVEAIKENIRDADAKRAVVFGGGLIGVKAAVALNMCGLRTTMVVSSKQVLSQVLDYDAGQIIAGQLRENNIEILQPAGITEIISRDNRLKGVKTDRGQLLDCDLLIVAKGVTPNIHLAQAAGVAVRRGIVTDSTMQTDHENIFAAGDVAEAFDIAIEDYTVNALWTCAVQQGRIAGLNMIGKKTDYNGAIGMNSLNVCDVSIISFGVTSPKEESKYKTLVLNQPERNVYKKIVIDGKNHIKGIILLGKIDNAGVLLSLIQRKADVSAFEEELLSDRFNYGTLLKYGGEKELGRYYE
;
A
#
# COMPACT_ATOMS: atom_id res chain seq x y z
N MET A 1 -16.39 21.36 18.81
CA MET A 1 -16.45 21.10 17.36
C MET A 1 -16.75 19.60 17.17
N ASN A 2 -17.55 19.27 16.19
CA ASN A 2 -17.88 17.88 15.84
C ASN A 2 -17.01 17.42 14.68
N ILE A 3 -16.11 16.48 14.94
CA ILE A 3 -15.22 15.91 13.94
C ILE A 3 -15.73 14.51 13.58
N LEU A 4 -15.91 14.27 12.29
CA LEU A 4 -16.32 12.97 11.77
C LEU A 4 -15.18 12.36 10.93
N ILE A 5 -14.90 11.09 11.17
CA ILE A 5 -13.85 10.34 10.46
C ILE A 5 -14.47 9.09 9.84
N ILE A 6 -14.37 8.95 8.52
CA ILE A 6 -14.79 7.74 7.80
C ILE A 6 -13.57 6.88 7.55
N GLY A 7 -13.50 5.73 8.20
CA GLY A 7 -12.41 4.75 8.07
C GLY A 7 -11.62 4.56 9.37
N ASN A 8 -11.52 3.28 9.80
CA ASN A 8 -10.86 2.83 11.03
C ASN A 8 -9.58 2.05 10.70
N SER A 9 -8.59 2.74 10.11
CA SER A 9 -7.27 2.19 9.79
C SER A 9 -6.19 3.25 9.97
N ALA A 10 -5.03 3.10 9.34
CA ALA A 10 -3.83 3.92 9.53
C ALA A 10 -4.10 5.44 9.53
N ALA A 11 -4.78 5.96 8.50
CA ALA A 11 -5.03 7.40 8.36
C ALA A 11 -6.00 7.94 9.42
N GLY A 12 -7.13 7.25 9.64
CA GLY A 12 -8.11 7.66 10.66
C GLY A 12 -7.52 7.64 12.07
N THR A 13 -6.78 6.59 12.40
CA THR A 13 -6.07 6.47 13.70
C THR A 13 -5.05 7.59 13.90
N ALA A 14 -4.21 7.85 12.90
CA ALA A 14 -3.20 8.91 12.98
C ALA A 14 -3.82 10.31 13.10
N ALA A 15 -4.96 10.54 12.45
CA ALA A 15 -5.73 11.77 12.62
C ALA A 15 -6.23 11.93 14.05
N ILE A 16 -6.84 10.90 14.65
CA ILE A 16 -7.30 10.90 16.04
C ILE A 16 -6.15 11.22 16.99
N GLU A 17 -5.03 10.53 16.87
CA GLU A 17 -3.86 10.75 17.73
C GLU A 17 -3.33 12.17 17.63
N SER A 18 -3.24 12.72 16.41
CA SER A 18 -2.75 14.07 16.21
C SER A 18 -3.74 15.14 16.74
N ILE A 19 -5.05 14.93 16.59
CA ILE A 19 -6.08 15.80 17.16
C ILE A 19 -5.98 15.76 18.70
N ARG A 20 -6.03 14.59 19.32
CA ARG A 20 -6.06 14.44 20.78
C ARG A 20 -4.83 14.95 21.50
N LYS A 21 -3.69 14.95 20.82
CA LYS A 21 -2.45 15.56 21.33
C LYS A 21 -2.61 17.07 21.57
N HIS A 22 -3.53 17.72 20.88
CA HIS A 22 -3.69 19.18 20.89
C HIS A 22 -5.11 19.68 21.25
N ASP A 23 -6.13 18.86 21.01
CA ASP A 23 -7.52 19.15 21.30
C ASP A 23 -8.21 17.94 21.97
N ARG A 24 -8.53 18.11 23.25
CA ARG A 24 -9.24 17.10 24.06
C ARG A 24 -10.73 17.39 24.20
N GLN A 25 -11.22 18.53 23.67
CA GLN A 25 -12.60 18.99 23.89
C GLN A 25 -13.53 18.67 22.71
N SER A 26 -13.01 18.67 21.48
CA SER A 26 -13.83 18.36 20.31
C SER A 26 -14.38 16.94 20.38
N SER A 27 -15.65 16.77 20.00
CA SER A 27 -16.26 15.47 19.82
C SER A 27 -15.67 14.80 18.58
N ILE A 28 -15.28 13.53 18.67
CA ILE A 28 -14.82 12.74 17.53
C ILE A 28 -15.72 11.51 17.40
N ILE A 29 -16.34 11.38 16.23
CA ILE A 29 -17.08 10.18 15.82
C ILE A 29 -16.29 9.52 14.70
N GLN A 30 -16.09 8.21 14.80
CA GLN A 30 -15.44 7.41 13.75
C GLN A 30 -16.37 6.32 13.26
N LEU A 31 -16.51 6.21 11.93
CA LEU A 31 -17.36 5.23 11.24
C LEU A 31 -16.48 4.24 10.47
N SER A 32 -16.83 2.96 10.51
CA SER A 32 -16.17 1.91 9.74
C SER A 32 -17.17 0.81 9.36
N ASP A 33 -17.09 0.33 8.13
CA ASP A 33 -17.82 -0.82 7.64
C ASP A 33 -17.24 -2.16 8.13
N GLU A 34 -15.99 -2.17 8.61
CA GLU A 34 -15.35 -3.35 9.20
C GLU A 34 -15.62 -3.43 10.70
N ALA A 35 -16.13 -4.57 11.18
CA ALA A 35 -16.38 -4.82 12.61
C ALA A 35 -15.11 -5.19 13.40
N GLN A 36 -13.98 -5.31 12.73
CA GLN A 36 -12.72 -5.78 13.32
C GLN A 36 -12.02 -4.67 14.14
N PRO A 37 -11.24 -5.03 15.17
CA PRO A 37 -10.42 -4.07 15.90
C PRO A 37 -9.38 -3.42 14.98
N LEU A 38 -8.67 -2.41 15.48
CA LEU A 38 -7.56 -1.79 14.74
C LEU A 38 -6.44 -2.80 14.51
N TYR A 39 -6.19 -3.14 13.25
CA TYR A 39 -5.15 -4.10 12.86
C TYR A 39 -4.28 -3.57 11.72
N SER A 40 -3.08 -4.13 11.60
CA SER A 40 -2.16 -3.82 10.51
C SER A 40 -2.44 -4.69 9.29
N ARG A 41 -2.91 -4.07 8.20
CA ARG A 41 -3.11 -4.77 6.91
C ARG A 41 -1.80 -5.30 6.33
N CYS A 42 -0.66 -4.70 6.68
CA CYS A 42 0.66 -5.14 6.22
C CYS A 42 1.04 -6.53 6.74
N LEU A 43 0.42 -6.97 7.85
CA LEU A 43 0.71 -8.25 8.49
C LEU A 43 -0.22 -9.39 8.07
N LEU A 44 -1.25 -9.12 7.26
CA LEU A 44 -2.26 -10.11 6.88
C LEU A 44 -1.66 -11.35 6.19
N SER A 45 -0.67 -11.16 5.31
CA SER A 45 0.00 -12.29 4.65
C SER A 45 0.80 -13.17 5.63
N TYR A 46 1.38 -12.59 6.68
CA TYR A 46 2.08 -13.35 7.71
C TYR A 46 1.11 -14.13 8.61
N TYR A 47 -0.06 -13.54 8.88
CA TYR A 47 -1.13 -14.24 9.59
C TYR A 47 -1.75 -15.35 8.75
N LEU A 48 -1.94 -15.14 7.45
CA LEU A 48 -2.35 -16.19 6.51
C LEU A 48 -1.36 -17.35 6.52
N ALA A 49 -0.06 -17.06 6.46
CA ALA A 49 1.02 -18.04 6.48
C ALA A 49 1.16 -18.79 7.83
N GLY A 50 0.45 -18.36 8.89
CA GLY A 50 0.64 -18.89 10.24
C GLY A 50 1.96 -18.49 10.92
N SER A 51 2.68 -17.49 10.35
CA SER A 51 3.95 -17.00 10.91
C SER A 51 3.76 -16.11 12.13
N ILE A 52 2.54 -15.56 12.31
CA ILE A 52 2.14 -14.77 13.47
C ILE A 52 0.71 -15.14 13.89
N ASP A 53 0.42 -14.98 15.17
CA ASP A 53 -0.93 -15.12 15.73
C ASP A 53 -1.78 -13.86 15.48
N LYS A 54 -3.11 -14.01 15.60
CA LYS A 54 -4.08 -12.94 15.34
C LYS A 54 -3.87 -11.71 16.21
N GLU A 55 -3.45 -11.90 17.45
CA GLU A 55 -3.19 -10.85 18.44
C GLU A 55 -2.05 -9.92 17.99
N LYS A 56 -1.06 -10.45 17.23
CA LYS A 56 0.04 -9.65 16.68
C LYS A 56 -0.37 -8.77 15.49
N LEU A 57 -1.59 -8.94 14.99
CA LEU A 57 -2.14 -8.04 13.99
C LEU A 57 -2.50 -6.68 14.58
N LEU A 58 -2.80 -6.60 15.87
CA LEU A 58 -3.30 -5.37 16.49
C LEU A 58 -2.33 -4.21 16.27
N TYR A 59 -2.87 -3.12 15.72
CA TYR A 59 -2.13 -1.88 15.48
C TYR A 59 -2.17 -0.96 16.70
N ARG A 60 -3.25 -1.05 17.48
CA ARG A 60 -3.42 -0.39 18.78
C ARG A 60 -4.08 -1.37 19.74
N GLU A 61 -3.84 -1.16 21.03
CA GLU A 61 -4.44 -1.95 22.09
C GLU A 61 -5.97 -1.81 22.12
N GLU A 62 -6.62 -2.82 22.66
CA GLU A 62 -8.04 -2.75 22.96
C GLU A 62 -8.27 -1.60 23.95
N GLY A 63 -9.30 -0.76 23.66
CA GLY A 63 -9.54 0.42 24.49
C GLY A 63 -9.02 1.73 23.88
N PHE A 64 -8.21 1.72 22.83
CA PHE A 64 -7.67 2.92 22.18
C PHE A 64 -8.73 4.01 21.95
N HIS A 65 -9.88 3.68 21.37
CA HIS A 65 -10.93 4.65 21.09
C HIS A 65 -11.51 5.27 22.38
N LYS A 66 -11.67 4.45 23.42
CA LYS A 66 -12.14 4.92 24.72
C LYS A 66 -11.14 5.87 25.38
N GLU A 67 -9.85 5.55 25.34
CA GLU A 67 -8.79 6.41 25.87
C GLU A 67 -8.69 7.73 25.10
N MET A 68 -8.88 7.68 23.79
CA MET A 68 -8.92 8.85 22.93
C MET A 68 -10.25 9.62 23.00
N GLY A 69 -11.25 9.17 23.76
CA GLY A 69 -12.57 9.78 23.82
C GLY A 69 -13.25 9.85 22.46
N VAL A 70 -13.19 8.75 21.69
CA VAL A 70 -13.78 8.63 20.36
C VAL A 70 -15.03 7.75 20.43
N GLU A 71 -16.14 8.24 19.88
CA GLU A 71 -17.34 7.45 19.63
C GLU A 71 -17.14 6.64 18.34
N LEU A 72 -16.90 5.33 18.50
CA LEU A 72 -16.65 4.42 17.38
C LEU A 72 -17.93 3.64 17.02
N HIS A 73 -18.28 3.65 15.73
CA HIS A 73 -19.33 2.81 15.14
C HIS A 73 -18.71 1.92 14.05
N THR A 74 -18.85 0.60 14.20
CA THR A 74 -18.24 -0.39 13.31
C THR A 74 -19.24 -1.42 12.81
N GLY A 75 -18.90 -2.03 11.69
CA GLY A 75 -19.67 -3.08 11.05
C GLY A 75 -20.37 -2.62 9.77
N PRO A 76 -20.85 -3.57 8.95
CA PRO A 76 -21.36 -3.28 7.61
C PRO A 76 -22.50 -2.23 7.60
N TRP A 77 -23.32 -2.20 8.65
CA TRP A 77 -24.41 -1.23 8.81
C TRP A 77 -23.95 0.23 9.00
N PHE A 78 -22.66 0.46 9.28
CA PHE A 78 -22.06 1.79 9.40
C PHE A 78 -21.22 2.17 8.18
N GLN A 79 -21.36 1.45 7.07
CA GLN A 79 -20.89 1.92 5.78
C GLN A 79 -21.58 3.23 5.45
N VAL A 80 -20.77 4.28 5.17
CA VAL A 80 -21.34 5.57 4.73
C VAL A 80 -21.70 5.45 3.25
N VAL A 81 -22.99 5.66 2.97
CA VAL A 81 -23.58 5.51 1.61
C VAL A 81 -23.92 6.85 0.97
N GLU A 82 -24.06 7.93 1.75
CA GLU A 82 -24.35 9.27 1.24
C GLU A 82 -23.55 10.33 2.01
N LEU A 83 -23.02 11.29 1.28
CA LEU A 83 -22.39 12.51 1.80
C LEU A 83 -23.10 13.74 1.23
N ASN A 84 -23.71 14.53 2.09
CA ASN A 84 -24.25 15.84 1.74
C ASN A 84 -23.32 16.94 2.25
N ALA A 85 -22.41 17.40 1.38
CA ALA A 85 -21.41 18.39 1.73
C ALA A 85 -22.02 19.76 2.13
N ALA A 86 -23.11 20.17 1.47
CA ALA A 86 -23.78 21.44 1.75
C ALA A 86 -24.46 21.45 3.14
N GLN A 87 -25.06 20.32 3.53
CA GLN A 87 -25.70 20.18 4.86
C GLN A 87 -24.72 19.69 5.94
N ARG A 88 -23.45 19.39 5.58
CA ARG A 88 -22.43 18.81 6.47
C ARG A 88 -22.94 17.57 7.19
N ARG A 89 -23.47 16.62 6.44
CA ARG A 89 -24.11 15.41 6.96
C ARG A 89 -23.70 14.18 6.14
N VAL A 90 -23.51 13.05 6.82
CA VAL A 90 -23.41 11.73 6.18
C VAL A 90 -24.57 10.84 6.59
N VAL A 91 -24.88 9.86 5.74
CA VAL A 91 -25.89 8.82 6.01
C VAL A 91 -25.20 7.46 5.89
N CYS A 92 -25.42 6.59 6.88
CA CYS A 92 -25.00 5.20 6.85
C CYS A 92 -26.06 4.29 6.24
N ASP A 93 -25.65 3.06 5.87
CA ASP A 93 -26.53 2.04 5.27
C ASP A 93 -27.74 1.69 6.16
N ASN A 94 -27.59 1.75 7.48
CA ASN A 94 -28.69 1.58 8.43
C ASN A 94 -29.63 2.79 8.59
N GLY A 95 -29.48 3.83 7.76
CA GLY A 95 -30.26 5.07 7.79
C GLY A 95 -29.87 6.06 8.90
N ARG A 96 -28.89 5.74 9.77
CA ARG A 96 -28.41 6.72 10.75
C ARG A 96 -27.65 7.85 10.06
N THR A 97 -27.83 9.05 10.61
CA THR A 97 -27.20 10.27 10.11
C THR A 97 -26.25 10.86 11.14
N PHE A 98 -25.14 11.42 10.66
CA PHE A 98 -24.15 12.10 11.48
C PHE A 98 -23.82 13.47 10.87
N ASN A 99 -23.94 14.52 11.67
CA ASN A 99 -23.54 15.86 11.28
C ASN A 99 -22.10 16.13 11.70
N TYR A 100 -21.40 16.99 10.96
CA TYR A 100 -20.01 17.34 11.25
C TYR A 100 -19.72 18.83 11.03
N ASP A 101 -18.74 19.33 11.77
CA ASP A 101 -18.09 20.62 11.51
C ASP A 101 -16.88 20.40 10.59
N ARG A 102 -16.17 19.26 10.77
CA ARG A 102 -15.05 18.81 9.94
C ARG A 102 -15.18 17.32 9.64
N LEU A 103 -14.91 16.94 8.40
CA LEU A 103 -14.96 15.56 7.92
C LEU A 103 -13.60 15.11 7.39
N LEU A 104 -13.12 13.93 7.83
CA LEU A 104 -12.02 13.22 7.21
C LEU A 104 -12.54 12.00 6.44
N ILE A 105 -12.31 11.94 5.14
CA ILE A 105 -12.55 10.76 4.31
C ILE A 105 -11.25 9.94 4.27
N ALA A 106 -11.20 8.86 5.05
CA ALA A 106 -10.11 7.90 5.11
C ALA A 106 -10.59 6.49 4.71
N ALA A 107 -11.49 6.44 3.70
CA ALA A 107 -12.19 5.23 3.26
C ALA A 107 -11.28 4.22 2.53
N GLY A 108 -10.01 4.54 2.31
CA GLY A 108 -9.03 3.64 1.74
C GLY A 108 -9.32 3.26 0.28
N ALA A 109 -9.03 2.00 -0.06
CA ALA A 109 -9.18 1.43 -1.40
C ALA A 109 -9.72 0.00 -1.33
N SER A 110 -10.43 -0.44 -2.35
CA SER A 110 -10.96 -1.79 -2.49
C SER A 110 -10.13 -2.63 -3.47
N ALA A 111 -10.12 -3.94 -3.31
CA ALA A 111 -9.47 -4.84 -4.25
C ALA A 111 -10.12 -4.74 -5.63
N LYS A 112 -9.28 -4.64 -6.67
CA LYS A 112 -9.74 -4.61 -8.05
C LYS A 112 -10.04 -6.02 -8.54
N LEU A 113 -11.29 -6.28 -8.88
CA LEU A 113 -11.72 -7.51 -9.53
C LEU A 113 -11.85 -7.30 -11.03
N PRO A 114 -11.49 -8.29 -11.87
CA PRO A 114 -11.85 -8.30 -13.28
C PRO A 114 -13.37 -8.30 -13.47
N ASP A 115 -13.84 -7.67 -14.56
CA ASP A 115 -15.25 -7.65 -14.88
C ASP A 115 -15.80 -9.07 -15.07
N GLY A 116 -17.00 -9.33 -14.57
CA GLY A 116 -17.64 -10.64 -14.64
C GLY A 116 -17.03 -11.73 -13.74
N MET A 117 -16.18 -11.38 -12.79
CA MET A 117 -15.65 -12.35 -11.82
C MET A 117 -16.80 -12.95 -10.98
N PRO A 118 -16.99 -14.30 -11.00
CA PRO A 118 -18.03 -14.93 -10.22
C PRO A 118 -17.74 -14.83 -8.70
N ASN A 119 -18.79 -14.82 -7.90
CA ASN A 119 -18.69 -14.87 -6.44
C ASN A 119 -18.84 -16.32 -5.93
N ASP A 120 -18.04 -17.23 -6.49
CA ASP A 120 -18.09 -18.65 -6.13
C ASP A 120 -17.17 -18.97 -4.96
N LYS A 121 -17.51 -20.03 -4.21
CA LYS A 121 -16.65 -20.54 -3.13
C LYS A 121 -15.28 -20.94 -3.68
N GLY A 122 -14.23 -20.52 -3.01
CA GLY A 122 -12.84 -20.75 -3.44
C GLY A 122 -12.21 -19.58 -4.18
N ILE A 123 -12.96 -18.49 -4.46
CA ILE A 123 -12.44 -17.25 -5.08
C ILE A 123 -12.36 -16.17 -4.01
N PHE A 124 -11.19 -15.57 -3.87
CA PHE A 124 -10.90 -14.62 -2.81
C PHE A 124 -10.09 -13.42 -3.33
N VAL A 125 -10.12 -12.37 -2.56
CA VAL A 125 -9.12 -11.28 -2.55
C VAL A 125 -8.32 -11.37 -1.25
N LEU A 126 -7.26 -10.57 -1.10
CA LEU A 126 -6.48 -10.46 0.13
C LEU A 126 -6.32 -8.98 0.46
N ARG A 127 -7.30 -8.40 1.16
CA ARG A 127 -7.32 -6.97 1.49
C ARG A 127 -7.58 -6.68 2.96
N ASN A 128 -8.45 -7.45 3.59
CA ASN A 128 -8.87 -7.25 4.97
C ASN A 128 -8.77 -8.54 5.81
N LEU A 129 -9.02 -8.46 7.10
CA LEU A 129 -8.92 -9.60 8.00
C LEU A 129 -9.99 -10.67 7.70
N ALA A 130 -11.19 -10.24 7.28
CA ALA A 130 -12.26 -11.18 6.92
C ALA A 130 -11.86 -12.03 5.69
N ASP A 131 -11.14 -11.45 4.72
CA ASP A 131 -10.61 -12.22 3.57
C ASP A 131 -9.67 -13.32 4.06
N VAL A 132 -8.75 -13.00 4.97
CA VAL A 132 -7.80 -13.99 5.51
C VAL A 132 -8.51 -15.11 6.24
N GLU A 133 -9.48 -14.78 7.09
CA GLU A 133 -10.26 -15.78 7.82
C GLU A 133 -11.02 -16.69 6.85
N ALA A 134 -11.65 -16.13 5.82
CA ALA A 134 -12.36 -16.92 4.81
C ALA A 134 -11.41 -17.82 4.00
N ILE A 135 -10.19 -17.34 3.66
CA ILE A 135 -9.16 -18.16 3.00
C ILE A 135 -8.72 -19.31 3.91
N LYS A 136 -8.43 -19.04 5.19
CA LYS A 136 -8.02 -20.08 6.16
C LYS A 136 -9.12 -21.12 6.38
N GLU A 137 -10.37 -20.69 6.46
CA GLU A 137 -11.53 -21.59 6.54
C GLU A 137 -11.64 -22.47 5.28
N ASN A 138 -11.52 -21.88 4.09
CA ASN A 138 -11.56 -22.65 2.84
C ASN A 138 -10.41 -23.67 2.76
N ILE A 139 -9.20 -23.33 3.17
CA ILE A 139 -8.05 -24.24 3.20
C ILE A 139 -8.37 -25.46 4.08
N ARG A 140 -8.92 -25.22 5.27
CA ARG A 140 -9.23 -26.28 6.25
C ARG A 140 -10.41 -27.14 5.80
N ASP A 141 -11.56 -26.50 5.47
CA ASP A 141 -12.83 -27.19 5.30
C ASP A 141 -12.96 -27.82 3.91
N ALA A 142 -12.33 -27.27 2.90
CA ALA A 142 -12.31 -27.84 1.55
C ALA A 142 -11.14 -28.79 1.31
N ASP A 143 -10.25 -28.99 2.28
CA ASP A 143 -8.98 -29.73 2.14
C ASP A 143 -8.21 -29.28 0.88
N ALA A 144 -8.12 -27.97 0.69
CA ALA A 144 -7.51 -27.35 -0.50
C ALA A 144 -6.03 -27.74 -0.63
N LYS A 145 -5.62 -28.18 -1.78
CA LYS A 145 -4.25 -28.60 -2.07
C LYS A 145 -3.56 -27.74 -3.12
N ARG A 146 -4.33 -27.07 -3.98
CA ARG A 146 -3.83 -26.32 -5.13
C ARG A 146 -4.39 -24.90 -5.09
N ALA A 147 -3.50 -23.93 -5.18
CA ALA A 147 -3.86 -22.54 -5.23
C ALA A 147 -3.35 -21.86 -6.50
N VAL A 148 -4.16 -20.97 -7.05
CA VAL A 148 -3.75 -20.04 -8.10
C VAL A 148 -3.80 -18.63 -7.54
N VAL A 149 -2.76 -17.84 -7.81
CA VAL A 149 -2.71 -16.40 -7.51
C VAL A 149 -2.70 -15.62 -8.81
N PHE A 150 -3.76 -14.86 -9.07
CA PHE A 150 -3.89 -14.04 -10.26
C PHE A 150 -3.39 -12.63 -10.00
N GLY A 151 -2.12 -12.40 -10.28
CA GLY A 151 -1.43 -11.12 -10.14
C GLY A 151 -0.02 -11.27 -9.59
N GLY A 152 0.91 -10.49 -10.14
CA GLY A 152 2.34 -10.51 -9.79
C GLY A 152 2.81 -9.28 -9.00
N GLY A 153 1.89 -8.48 -8.45
CA GLY A 153 2.21 -7.33 -7.61
C GLY A 153 2.56 -7.74 -6.17
N LEU A 154 2.76 -6.73 -5.29
CA LEU A 154 3.15 -6.93 -3.88
C LEU A 154 2.23 -7.91 -3.15
N ILE A 155 0.91 -7.72 -3.26
CA ILE A 155 -0.07 -8.59 -2.59
C ILE A 155 -0.06 -10.00 -3.20
N GLY A 156 0.03 -10.12 -4.53
CA GLY A 156 0.07 -11.42 -5.20
C GLY A 156 1.29 -12.25 -4.79
N VAL A 157 2.48 -11.65 -4.77
CA VAL A 157 3.70 -12.32 -4.32
C VAL A 157 3.60 -12.75 -2.85
N LYS A 158 3.13 -11.84 -1.97
CA LYS A 158 2.93 -12.15 -0.55
C LYS A 158 1.89 -13.26 -0.33
N ALA A 159 0.79 -13.24 -1.10
CA ALA A 159 -0.23 -14.27 -1.04
C ALA A 159 0.31 -15.63 -1.50
N ALA A 160 1.08 -15.66 -2.60
CA ALA A 160 1.67 -16.90 -3.11
C ALA A 160 2.63 -17.54 -2.11
N VAL A 161 3.51 -16.73 -1.50
CA VAL A 161 4.42 -17.21 -0.44
C VAL A 161 3.62 -17.73 0.76
N ALA A 162 2.60 -17.01 1.21
CA ALA A 162 1.78 -17.42 2.35
C ALA A 162 1.03 -18.73 2.09
N LEU A 163 0.42 -18.90 0.91
CA LEU A 163 -0.28 -20.14 0.53
C LEU A 163 0.67 -21.34 0.40
N ASN A 164 1.86 -21.10 -0.14
CA ASN A 164 2.91 -22.13 -0.20
C ASN A 164 3.36 -22.56 1.21
N MET A 165 3.51 -21.61 2.14
CA MET A 165 3.80 -21.91 3.56
C MET A 165 2.65 -22.66 4.25
N CYS A 166 1.41 -22.48 3.80
CA CYS A 166 0.25 -23.29 4.24
C CYS A 166 0.25 -24.71 3.64
N GLY A 167 1.25 -25.08 2.82
CA GLY A 167 1.38 -26.40 2.20
C GLY A 167 0.61 -26.57 0.89
N LEU A 168 0.08 -25.50 0.28
CA LEU A 168 -0.60 -25.59 -1.00
C LEU A 168 0.41 -25.54 -2.17
N ARG A 169 0.22 -26.40 -3.17
CA ARG A 169 0.90 -26.24 -4.46
C ARG A 169 0.41 -24.95 -5.12
N THR A 170 1.28 -23.97 -5.23
CA THR A 170 0.90 -22.61 -5.61
C THR A 170 1.44 -22.23 -6.99
N THR A 171 0.55 -21.77 -7.86
CA THR A 171 0.87 -21.25 -9.20
C THR A 171 0.48 -19.79 -9.29
N MET A 172 1.40 -18.91 -9.68
CA MET A 172 1.13 -17.50 -9.98
C MET A 172 0.84 -17.32 -11.47
N VAL A 173 -0.25 -16.64 -11.81
CA VAL A 173 -0.56 -16.20 -13.18
C VAL A 173 -0.36 -14.68 -13.22
N VAL A 174 0.66 -14.24 -13.97
CA VAL A 174 1.16 -12.87 -13.96
C VAL A 174 1.05 -12.26 -15.35
N SER A 175 0.22 -11.24 -15.53
CA SER A 175 -0.03 -10.60 -16.84
C SER A 175 1.14 -9.78 -17.37
N SER A 176 1.99 -9.25 -16.49
CA SER A 176 3.22 -8.54 -16.86
C SER A 176 4.35 -9.53 -17.23
N LYS A 177 5.41 -8.99 -17.88
CA LYS A 177 6.60 -9.78 -18.24
C LYS A 177 7.41 -10.24 -17.02
N GLN A 178 7.15 -9.67 -15.85
CA GLN A 178 7.87 -9.97 -14.61
C GLN A 178 6.96 -9.81 -13.39
N VAL A 179 7.31 -10.44 -12.28
CA VAL A 179 6.75 -10.18 -10.97
C VAL A 179 7.20 -8.81 -10.46
N LEU A 180 6.41 -8.19 -9.58
CA LEU A 180 6.68 -6.89 -8.95
C LEU A 180 6.93 -5.74 -9.95
N SER A 181 6.37 -5.80 -11.16
CA SER A 181 6.64 -4.88 -12.27
C SER A 181 6.35 -3.40 -11.98
N GLN A 182 5.61 -3.08 -10.91
CA GLN A 182 5.34 -1.71 -10.49
C GLN A 182 6.46 -1.11 -9.62
N VAL A 183 7.31 -1.95 -9.04
CA VAL A 183 8.32 -1.56 -8.06
C VAL A 183 9.74 -2.00 -8.42
N LEU A 184 9.87 -2.99 -9.30
CA LEU A 184 11.14 -3.49 -9.81
C LEU A 184 11.21 -3.35 -11.33
N ASP A 185 12.41 -3.26 -11.87
CA ASP A 185 12.66 -3.45 -13.29
C ASP A 185 12.77 -4.95 -13.65
N TYR A 186 13.03 -5.23 -14.93
CA TYR A 186 13.02 -6.61 -15.44
C TYR A 186 14.06 -7.49 -14.74
N ASP A 187 15.31 -7.02 -14.61
CA ASP A 187 16.41 -7.83 -14.06
C ASP A 187 16.18 -8.17 -12.58
N ALA A 188 15.82 -7.16 -11.78
CA ALA A 188 15.44 -7.36 -10.39
C ALA A 188 14.23 -8.31 -10.25
N GLY A 189 13.23 -8.17 -11.13
CA GLY A 189 12.06 -9.04 -11.18
C GLY A 189 12.41 -10.50 -11.50
N GLN A 190 13.43 -10.76 -12.34
CA GLN A 190 13.90 -12.11 -12.65
C GLN A 190 14.58 -12.79 -11.46
N ILE A 191 15.38 -12.05 -10.69
CA ILE A 191 15.98 -12.57 -9.43
C ILE A 191 14.87 -13.05 -8.49
N ILE A 192 13.84 -12.22 -8.28
CA ILE A 192 12.71 -12.60 -7.40
C ILE A 192 11.91 -13.76 -7.98
N ALA A 193 11.70 -13.82 -9.29
CA ALA A 193 11.04 -14.96 -9.93
C ALA A 193 11.85 -16.25 -9.75
N GLY A 194 13.19 -16.18 -9.79
CA GLY A 194 14.08 -17.29 -9.46
C GLY A 194 13.86 -17.79 -8.04
N GLN A 195 13.87 -16.88 -7.07
CA GLN A 195 13.64 -17.20 -5.65
C GLN A 195 12.27 -17.84 -5.40
N LEU A 196 11.23 -17.37 -6.05
CA LEU A 196 9.89 -17.96 -5.94
C LEU A 196 9.87 -19.41 -6.48
N ARG A 197 10.53 -19.66 -7.63
CA ARG A 197 10.62 -21.02 -8.23
C ARG A 197 11.46 -21.96 -7.35
N GLU A 198 12.57 -21.51 -6.80
CA GLU A 198 13.41 -22.27 -5.84
C GLU A 198 12.60 -22.67 -4.59
N ASN A 199 11.60 -21.86 -4.22
CA ASN A 199 10.66 -22.15 -3.14
C ASN A 199 9.39 -22.87 -3.62
N ASN A 200 9.44 -23.58 -4.76
CA ASN A 200 8.36 -24.39 -5.32
C ASN A 200 7.07 -23.60 -5.67
N ILE A 201 7.18 -22.32 -5.99
CA ILE A 201 6.06 -21.51 -6.49
C ILE A 201 6.20 -21.43 -8.01
N GLU A 202 5.25 -22.02 -8.74
CA GLU A 202 5.21 -21.96 -10.20
C GLU A 202 4.78 -20.55 -10.66
N ILE A 203 5.39 -20.04 -11.74
CA ILE A 203 5.05 -18.72 -12.30
C ILE A 203 4.81 -18.83 -13.79
N LEU A 204 3.60 -18.52 -14.20
CA LEU A 204 3.20 -18.36 -15.60
C LEU A 204 3.19 -16.86 -15.94
N GLN A 205 4.18 -16.41 -16.72
CA GLN A 205 4.34 -15.01 -17.15
C GLN A 205 4.93 -14.91 -18.55
N PRO A 206 4.49 -13.96 -19.41
CA PRO A 206 3.26 -13.21 -19.25
C PRO A 206 2.04 -14.12 -19.52
N ALA A 207 1.04 -14.11 -18.64
CA ALA A 207 -0.18 -14.88 -18.79
C ALA A 207 -1.37 -14.20 -18.10
N GLY A 208 -2.56 -14.34 -18.68
CA GLY A 208 -3.82 -13.90 -18.13
C GLY A 208 -4.75 -15.07 -17.81
N ILE A 209 -5.80 -14.83 -17.01
CA ILE A 209 -6.92 -15.76 -16.83
C ILE A 209 -8.07 -15.27 -17.70
N THR A 210 -8.61 -16.12 -18.55
CA THR A 210 -9.71 -15.82 -19.47
C THR A 210 -11.02 -16.45 -19.04
N GLU A 211 -10.97 -17.52 -18.22
CA GLU A 211 -12.15 -18.25 -17.79
C GLU A 211 -11.96 -18.81 -16.37
N ILE A 212 -13.00 -18.72 -15.57
CA ILE A 212 -13.11 -19.37 -14.26
C ILE A 212 -13.97 -20.63 -14.44
N ILE A 213 -13.45 -21.77 -14.04
CA ILE A 213 -14.14 -23.04 -14.14
C ILE A 213 -14.72 -23.38 -12.78
N SER A 214 -16.05 -23.31 -12.66
CA SER A 214 -16.78 -23.64 -11.42
C SER A 214 -17.80 -24.75 -11.66
N ARG A 215 -18.06 -25.50 -10.62
CA ARG A 215 -19.14 -26.51 -10.58
C ARG A 215 -19.84 -26.42 -9.24
N ASP A 216 -21.17 -26.36 -9.24
CA ASP A 216 -22.00 -26.24 -8.05
C ASP A 216 -21.58 -25.04 -7.17
N ASN A 217 -21.38 -23.86 -7.78
CA ASN A 217 -20.91 -22.61 -7.15
C ASN A 217 -19.57 -22.77 -6.38
N ARG A 218 -18.72 -23.67 -6.84
CA ARG A 218 -17.38 -23.90 -6.26
C ARG A 218 -16.33 -23.94 -7.35
N LEU A 219 -15.23 -23.22 -7.14
CA LEU A 219 -14.06 -23.21 -8.01
C LEU A 219 -13.51 -24.63 -8.22
N LYS A 220 -13.14 -24.96 -9.46
CA LYS A 220 -12.46 -26.19 -9.87
C LYS A 220 -11.17 -25.92 -10.61
N GLY A 221 -11.04 -24.76 -11.24
CA GLY A 221 -9.87 -24.39 -11.99
C GLY A 221 -10.02 -23.06 -12.71
N VAL A 222 -8.98 -22.71 -13.44
CA VAL A 222 -8.95 -21.55 -14.32
C VAL A 222 -8.33 -21.90 -15.66
N LYS A 223 -8.73 -21.18 -16.71
CA LYS A 223 -8.13 -21.28 -18.04
C LYS A 223 -7.34 -20.02 -18.33
N THR A 224 -6.12 -20.20 -18.79
CA THR A 224 -5.26 -19.07 -19.16
C THR A 224 -5.52 -18.61 -20.59
N ASP A 225 -5.06 -17.41 -20.95
CA ASP A 225 -5.08 -16.86 -22.32
C ASP A 225 -4.21 -17.67 -23.31
N ARG A 226 -3.39 -18.59 -22.80
CA ARG A 226 -2.62 -19.56 -23.60
C ARG A 226 -3.33 -20.91 -23.77
N GLY A 227 -4.58 -21.02 -23.33
CA GLY A 227 -5.39 -22.22 -23.38
C GLY A 227 -5.04 -23.30 -22.36
N GLN A 228 -4.09 -23.04 -21.45
CA GLN A 228 -3.72 -23.96 -20.38
C GLN A 228 -4.81 -24.01 -19.31
N LEU A 229 -5.21 -25.23 -18.93
CA LEU A 229 -6.11 -25.46 -17.80
C LEU A 229 -5.29 -25.68 -16.53
N LEU A 230 -5.61 -24.95 -15.50
CA LEU A 230 -5.01 -25.08 -14.17
C LEU A 230 -6.10 -25.49 -13.19
N ASP A 231 -6.05 -26.71 -12.73
CA ASP A 231 -6.91 -27.14 -11.64
C ASP A 231 -6.52 -26.41 -10.36
N CYS A 232 -7.47 -25.85 -9.65
CA CYS A 232 -7.24 -25.21 -8.36
C CYS A 232 -8.47 -25.27 -7.46
N ASP A 233 -8.20 -25.36 -6.18
CA ASP A 233 -9.20 -25.43 -5.12
C ASP A 233 -9.41 -24.03 -4.49
N LEU A 234 -8.46 -23.11 -4.75
CA LEU A 234 -8.43 -21.74 -4.26
C LEU A 234 -7.81 -20.79 -5.29
N LEU A 235 -8.47 -19.65 -5.54
CA LEU A 235 -7.99 -18.56 -6.38
C LEU A 235 -7.91 -17.27 -5.56
N ILE A 236 -6.74 -16.64 -5.48
CA ILE A 236 -6.60 -15.27 -4.99
C ILE A 236 -6.45 -14.31 -6.16
N VAL A 237 -7.37 -13.33 -6.24
CA VAL A 237 -7.31 -12.26 -7.23
C VAL A 237 -6.56 -11.06 -6.64
N ALA A 238 -5.36 -10.79 -7.17
CA ALA A 238 -4.43 -9.76 -6.69
C ALA A 238 -4.07 -8.77 -7.82
N LYS A 239 -5.09 -8.15 -8.43
CA LYS A 239 -4.98 -7.24 -9.60
C LYS A 239 -4.80 -5.77 -9.22
N GLY A 240 -4.43 -5.49 -7.97
CA GLY A 240 -4.27 -4.15 -7.42
C GLY A 240 -5.53 -3.67 -6.71
N VAL A 241 -5.56 -2.36 -6.43
CA VAL A 241 -6.65 -1.72 -5.70
C VAL A 241 -7.19 -0.52 -6.46
N THR A 242 -8.44 -0.11 -6.15
CA THR A 242 -9.08 1.10 -6.64
C THR A 242 -9.44 1.96 -5.43
N PRO A 243 -9.02 3.24 -5.36
CA PRO A 243 -9.42 4.17 -4.31
C PRO A 243 -10.93 4.31 -4.19
N ASN A 244 -11.47 4.36 -2.98
CA ASN A 244 -12.91 4.42 -2.71
C ASN A 244 -13.44 5.86 -2.83
N ILE A 245 -13.41 6.41 -4.05
CA ILE A 245 -13.73 7.82 -4.34
C ILE A 245 -15.22 8.09 -4.53
N HIS A 246 -16.06 7.07 -4.69
CA HIS A 246 -17.47 7.23 -5.11
C HIS A 246 -18.28 8.13 -4.17
N LEU A 247 -18.09 8.01 -2.85
CA LEU A 247 -18.77 8.85 -1.87
C LEU A 247 -18.44 10.34 -2.07
N ALA A 248 -17.17 10.67 -2.24
CA ALA A 248 -16.70 12.03 -2.48
C ALA A 248 -17.18 12.56 -3.84
N GLN A 249 -17.07 11.75 -4.89
CA GLN A 249 -17.50 12.10 -6.25
C GLN A 249 -19.00 12.40 -6.31
N ALA A 250 -19.84 11.57 -5.67
CA ALA A 250 -21.28 11.78 -5.60
C ALA A 250 -21.66 13.07 -4.85
N ALA A 251 -20.82 13.50 -3.90
CA ALA A 251 -21.00 14.74 -3.14
C ALA A 251 -20.44 15.99 -3.86
N GLY A 252 -19.88 15.85 -5.06
CA GLY A 252 -19.30 16.95 -5.84
C GLY A 252 -17.89 17.33 -5.44
N VAL A 253 -17.22 16.56 -4.56
CA VAL A 253 -15.80 16.74 -4.18
C VAL A 253 -14.90 16.34 -5.36
N ALA A 254 -13.89 17.14 -5.63
CA ALA A 254 -12.98 16.90 -6.76
C ALA A 254 -12.22 15.57 -6.63
N VAL A 255 -12.33 14.74 -7.67
CA VAL A 255 -11.63 13.45 -7.75
C VAL A 255 -10.92 13.29 -9.09
N ARG A 256 -9.79 12.59 -9.09
CA ARG A 256 -9.09 12.10 -10.27
C ARG A 256 -8.80 10.60 -10.09
N ARG A 257 -7.54 10.23 -9.80
CA ARG A 257 -7.18 8.85 -9.38
C ARG A 257 -7.59 8.57 -7.94
N GLY A 258 -7.58 9.62 -7.11
CA GLY A 258 -8.02 9.68 -5.73
C GLY A 258 -8.83 10.94 -5.49
N ILE A 259 -9.20 11.22 -4.25
CA ILE A 259 -9.76 12.51 -3.82
C ILE A 259 -8.63 13.53 -3.87
N VAL A 260 -8.79 14.60 -4.64
CA VAL A 260 -7.77 15.64 -4.79
C VAL A 260 -7.63 16.41 -3.49
N THR A 261 -6.39 16.54 -2.99
CA THR A 261 -6.08 17.32 -1.78
C THR A 261 -4.99 18.35 -2.04
N ASP A 262 -5.01 19.41 -1.25
CA ASP A 262 -3.92 20.38 -1.17
C ASP A 262 -2.83 19.92 -0.18
N SER A 263 -1.84 20.80 0.10
CA SER A 263 -0.77 20.51 1.06
C SER A 263 -1.28 20.35 2.50
N THR A 264 -2.47 20.82 2.83
CA THR A 264 -3.08 20.63 4.15
C THR A 264 -3.93 19.38 4.27
N MET A 265 -3.96 18.55 3.22
CA MET A 265 -4.86 17.40 3.05
C MET A 265 -6.35 17.80 2.95
N GLN A 266 -6.65 19.06 2.70
CA GLN A 266 -8.00 19.58 2.47
C GLN A 266 -8.39 19.37 1.01
N THR A 267 -9.67 19.09 0.78
CA THR A 267 -10.25 19.00 -0.57
C THR A 267 -10.64 20.41 -1.07
N ASP A 268 -11.27 20.49 -2.23
CA ASP A 268 -11.90 21.71 -2.73
C ASP A 268 -13.11 22.17 -1.87
N HIS A 269 -13.52 21.40 -0.86
CA HIS A 269 -14.53 21.75 0.12
C HIS A 269 -13.88 22.11 1.46
N GLU A 270 -14.14 23.31 1.98
CA GLU A 270 -13.51 23.90 3.15
C GLU A 270 -13.51 23.04 4.41
N ASN A 271 -14.50 22.15 4.58
CA ASN A 271 -14.67 21.35 5.79
C ASN A 271 -14.39 19.85 5.58
N ILE A 272 -13.92 19.47 4.39
CA ILE A 272 -13.69 18.08 4.00
C ILE A 272 -12.21 17.85 3.70
N PHE A 273 -11.64 16.85 4.37
CA PHE A 273 -10.26 16.40 4.23
C PHE A 273 -10.24 14.97 3.71
N ALA A 274 -9.15 14.56 3.08
CA ALA A 274 -8.96 13.17 2.69
C ALA A 274 -7.53 12.70 3.02
N ALA A 275 -7.37 11.41 3.40
CA ALA A 275 -6.08 10.85 3.73
C ALA A 275 -6.02 9.32 3.49
N GLY A 276 -4.84 8.80 3.22
CA GLY A 276 -4.56 7.39 2.96
C GLY A 276 -4.83 6.99 1.52
N ASP A 277 -5.11 5.70 1.28
CA ASP A 277 -5.23 5.11 -0.06
C ASP A 277 -6.34 5.74 -0.93
N VAL A 278 -7.22 6.54 -0.35
CA VAL A 278 -8.28 7.26 -1.06
C VAL A 278 -7.83 8.62 -1.58
N ALA A 279 -6.77 9.21 -0.99
CA ALA A 279 -6.33 10.57 -1.28
C ALA A 279 -5.28 10.61 -2.40
N GLU A 280 -5.39 11.63 -3.26
CA GLU A 280 -4.39 11.98 -4.25
C GLU A 280 -3.61 13.18 -3.74
N ALA A 281 -2.31 12.95 -3.41
CA ALA A 281 -1.44 13.93 -2.77
C ALA A 281 -0.08 13.99 -3.48
N PHE A 282 0.73 15.00 -3.16
CA PHE A 282 2.01 15.25 -3.82
C PHE A 282 3.05 14.15 -3.52
N ASP A 283 3.75 13.68 -4.57
CA ASP A 283 4.88 12.76 -4.49
C ASP A 283 6.17 13.48 -4.91
N ILE A 284 7.18 13.43 -4.04
CA ILE A 284 8.45 14.16 -4.20
C ILE A 284 9.28 13.60 -5.37
N ALA A 285 9.22 12.28 -5.59
CA ALA A 285 10.07 11.63 -6.60
C ALA A 285 9.61 11.95 -8.02
N ILE A 286 8.30 11.90 -8.27
CA ILE A 286 7.70 12.20 -9.57
C ILE A 286 7.38 13.69 -9.74
N GLU A 287 7.43 14.47 -8.67
CA GLU A 287 7.07 15.91 -8.62
C GLU A 287 5.66 16.19 -9.15
N ASP A 288 4.71 15.29 -8.84
CA ASP A 288 3.32 15.36 -9.27
C ASP A 288 2.39 14.72 -8.23
N TYR A 289 1.08 14.90 -8.41
CA TYR A 289 0.06 14.31 -7.53
C TYR A 289 -0.25 12.88 -7.95
N THR A 290 -0.30 11.99 -6.95
CA THR A 290 -0.65 10.57 -7.15
C THR A 290 -1.25 9.96 -5.91
N VAL A 291 -1.80 8.76 -6.05
CA VAL A 291 -2.23 7.93 -4.91
C VAL A 291 -1.08 6.99 -4.54
N ASN A 292 -0.48 7.24 -3.39
CA ASN A 292 0.50 6.35 -2.77
C ASN A 292 -0.19 5.47 -1.72
N ALA A 293 -0.71 4.31 -2.13
CA ALA A 293 -1.42 3.37 -1.27
C ALA A 293 -0.44 2.63 -0.33
N LEU A 294 0.18 3.36 0.59
CA LEU A 294 1.19 2.90 1.53
C LEU A 294 0.83 3.27 2.96
N TRP A 295 1.08 2.37 3.89
CA TRP A 295 0.78 2.57 5.30
C TRP A 295 1.43 3.83 5.90
N THR A 296 2.70 4.05 5.59
CA THR A 296 3.46 5.23 6.05
C THR A 296 2.90 6.53 5.51
N CYS A 297 2.49 6.56 4.23
CA CYS A 297 1.84 7.72 3.62
C CYS A 297 0.48 7.98 4.29
N ALA A 298 -0.32 6.94 4.52
CA ALA A 298 -1.61 7.05 5.18
C ALA A 298 -1.49 7.63 6.60
N VAL A 299 -0.50 7.18 7.39
CA VAL A 299 -0.21 7.72 8.73
C VAL A 299 0.18 9.20 8.66
N GLN A 300 1.09 9.56 7.77
CA GLN A 300 1.54 10.94 7.62
C GLN A 300 0.41 11.88 7.18
N GLN A 301 -0.34 11.48 6.15
CA GLN A 301 -1.48 12.24 5.64
C GLN A 301 -2.59 12.39 6.70
N GLY A 302 -2.92 11.31 7.41
CA GLY A 302 -3.89 11.33 8.49
C GLY A 302 -3.50 12.30 9.62
N ARG A 303 -2.21 12.29 10.01
CA ARG A 303 -1.67 13.24 11.01
C ARG A 303 -1.82 14.69 10.54
N ILE A 304 -1.46 15.00 9.30
CA ILE A 304 -1.54 16.35 8.74
C ILE A 304 -3.01 16.80 8.64
N ALA A 305 -3.90 15.94 8.11
CA ALA A 305 -5.33 16.21 8.07
C ALA A 305 -5.89 16.52 9.46
N GLY A 306 -5.58 15.68 10.46
CA GLY A 306 -6.05 15.87 11.83
C GLY A 306 -5.61 17.20 12.45
N LEU A 307 -4.37 17.63 12.23
CA LEU A 307 -3.87 18.94 12.70
C LEU A 307 -4.61 20.09 12.03
N ASN A 308 -4.80 20.03 10.71
CA ASN A 308 -5.49 21.09 9.98
C ASN A 308 -6.99 21.16 10.31
N MET A 309 -7.64 20.03 10.58
CA MET A 309 -9.03 19.99 11.04
C MET A 309 -9.27 20.77 12.33
N ILE A 310 -8.26 20.86 13.21
CA ILE A 310 -8.34 21.66 14.46
C ILE A 310 -7.69 23.04 14.34
N GLY A 311 -7.41 23.49 13.11
CA GLY A 311 -6.86 24.84 12.84
C GLY A 311 -5.35 24.96 13.06
N LYS A 312 -4.62 23.87 13.30
CA LYS A 312 -3.15 23.87 13.37
C LYS A 312 -2.55 23.70 11.98
N LYS A 313 -2.35 24.83 11.29
CA LYS A 313 -1.82 24.87 9.93
C LYS A 313 -0.51 24.09 9.83
N THR A 314 -0.52 23.03 9.06
CA THR A 314 0.63 22.13 8.86
C THR A 314 0.60 21.62 7.43
N ASP A 315 1.73 21.71 6.71
CA ASP A 315 1.82 21.29 5.33
C ASP A 315 2.33 19.84 5.20
N TYR A 316 1.74 19.13 4.26
CA TYR A 316 2.22 17.85 3.75
C TYR A 316 3.23 18.13 2.63
N ASN A 317 4.51 17.98 2.94
CA ASN A 317 5.59 18.25 1.99
C ASN A 317 5.75 17.17 0.91
N GLY A 318 4.82 16.23 0.85
CA GLY A 318 4.86 15.08 -0.04
C GLY A 318 5.47 13.84 0.60
N ALA A 319 5.29 12.71 -0.05
CA ALA A 319 5.97 11.46 0.27
C ALA A 319 6.73 10.93 -0.94
N ILE A 320 7.47 9.88 -0.73
CA ILE A 320 8.08 9.07 -1.79
C ILE A 320 7.42 7.71 -1.72
N GLY A 321 6.90 7.23 -2.85
CA GLY A 321 6.40 5.87 -2.95
C GLY A 321 7.52 4.89 -2.60
N MET A 322 7.50 4.33 -1.37
CA MET A 322 8.53 3.42 -0.87
C MET A 322 7.94 2.07 -0.53
N ASN A 323 8.50 1.02 -1.11
CA ASN A 323 8.13 -0.36 -0.83
C ASN A 323 9.30 -1.07 -0.14
N SER A 324 9.01 -1.75 0.96
CA SER A 324 9.95 -2.61 1.68
C SER A 324 9.27 -3.95 1.97
N LEU A 325 9.86 -5.03 1.50
CA LEU A 325 9.33 -6.37 1.70
C LEU A 325 10.44 -7.42 1.63
N ASN A 326 10.16 -8.59 2.21
CA ASN A 326 10.95 -9.78 1.99
C ASN A 326 10.16 -10.76 1.12
N VAL A 327 10.84 -11.35 0.14
CA VAL A 327 10.32 -12.46 -0.67
C VAL A 327 11.26 -13.62 -0.49
N CYS A 328 10.77 -14.69 0.16
CA CYS A 328 11.61 -15.76 0.67
C CYS A 328 12.76 -15.14 1.51
N ASP A 329 14.01 -15.39 1.15
CA ASP A 329 15.18 -14.88 1.89
C ASP A 329 15.76 -13.58 1.30
N VAL A 330 15.10 -12.97 0.31
CA VAL A 330 15.60 -11.74 -0.32
C VAL A 330 14.85 -10.52 0.20
N SER A 331 15.60 -9.62 0.83
CA SER A 331 15.11 -8.30 1.23
C SER A 331 15.06 -7.37 0.01
N ILE A 332 13.97 -6.62 -0.11
CA ILE A 332 13.72 -5.71 -1.22
C ILE A 332 13.36 -4.33 -0.65
N ILE A 333 14.03 -3.31 -1.17
CA ILE A 333 13.61 -1.92 -0.99
C ILE A 333 13.58 -1.25 -2.35
N SER A 334 12.50 -0.55 -2.66
CA SER A 334 12.42 0.31 -3.84
C SER A 334 11.68 1.60 -3.53
N PHE A 335 12.13 2.71 -4.09
CA PHE A 335 11.44 3.98 -3.96
C PHE A 335 11.63 4.88 -5.18
N GLY A 336 10.66 5.77 -5.39
CA GLY A 336 10.65 6.74 -6.47
C GLY A 336 10.49 6.10 -7.85
N VAL A 337 11.14 6.70 -8.84
CA VAL A 337 11.04 6.30 -10.25
C VAL A 337 12.01 5.16 -10.54
N THR A 338 11.57 3.91 -10.37
CA THR A 338 12.42 2.72 -10.58
C THR A 338 12.57 2.31 -12.06
N SER A 339 11.57 2.64 -12.89
CA SER A 339 11.54 2.33 -14.32
C SER A 339 11.03 3.56 -15.10
N PRO A 340 11.91 4.52 -15.41
CA PRO A 340 11.52 5.73 -16.12
C PRO A 340 11.03 5.42 -17.54
N LYS A 341 9.91 6.05 -17.96
CA LYS A 341 9.34 5.88 -19.30
C LYS A 341 10.22 6.53 -20.39
N GLU A 342 10.88 7.62 -20.06
CA GLU A 342 11.76 8.38 -20.94
C GLU A 342 13.21 8.18 -20.49
N GLU A 343 13.80 7.05 -20.86
CA GLU A 343 15.16 6.65 -20.44
C GLU A 343 16.22 7.72 -20.78
N SER A 344 16.05 8.46 -21.88
CA SER A 344 16.98 9.50 -22.31
C SER A 344 17.11 10.70 -21.33
N LYS A 345 16.14 10.86 -20.42
CA LYS A 345 16.17 11.93 -19.40
C LYS A 345 16.90 11.53 -18.12
N TYR A 346 17.29 10.26 -18.01
CA TYR A 346 17.85 9.72 -16.79
C TYR A 346 19.12 8.93 -17.08
N LYS A 347 20.07 9.05 -16.17
CA LYS A 347 21.21 8.15 -16.07
C LYS A 347 20.87 7.05 -15.07
N THR A 348 21.30 5.82 -15.37
CA THR A 348 21.09 4.68 -14.44
C THR A 348 22.42 4.05 -14.09
N LEU A 349 22.64 3.83 -12.79
CA LEU A 349 23.74 3.03 -12.28
C LEU A 349 23.17 1.68 -11.87
N VAL A 350 23.84 0.58 -12.26
CA VAL A 350 23.36 -0.78 -11.97
C VAL A 350 24.50 -1.65 -11.47
N LEU A 351 24.26 -2.37 -10.39
CA LEU A 351 25.04 -3.53 -9.93
C LEU A 351 24.12 -4.75 -9.96
N ASN A 352 24.44 -5.73 -10.82
CA ASN A 352 23.65 -6.95 -10.98
C ASN A 352 24.51 -8.19 -10.68
N GLN A 353 24.22 -8.87 -9.56
CA GLN A 353 24.87 -10.10 -9.11
C GLN A 353 23.80 -11.15 -8.76
N PRO A 354 23.12 -11.73 -9.76
CA PRO A 354 21.98 -12.61 -9.56
C PRO A 354 22.34 -13.88 -8.78
N GLU A 355 23.56 -14.39 -8.93
CA GLU A 355 24.06 -15.56 -8.19
C GLU A 355 24.17 -15.34 -6.67
N ARG A 356 24.12 -14.07 -6.22
CA ARG A 356 24.11 -13.68 -4.80
C ARG A 356 22.78 -13.10 -4.36
N ASN A 357 21.78 -13.08 -5.24
CA ASN A 357 20.51 -12.37 -5.03
C ASN A 357 20.72 -10.87 -4.71
N VAL A 358 21.75 -10.25 -5.28
CA VAL A 358 22.06 -8.83 -5.07
C VAL A 358 21.81 -8.06 -6.36
N TYR A 359 20.97 -7.03 -6.23
CA TYR A 359 20.73 -6.06 -7.30
C TYR A 359 20.63 -4.66 -6.70
N LYS A 360 21.33 -3.71 -7.33
CA LYS A 360 21.22 -2.30 -7.00
C LYS A 360 21.03 -1.50 -8.28
N LYS A 361 20.03 -0.62 -8.27
CA LYS A 361 19.82 0.34 -9.35
C LYS A 361 19.56 1.71 -8.75
N ILE A 362 20.19 2.72 -9.30
CA ILE A 362 19.98 4.12 -8.93
C ILE A 362 19.66 4.89 -10.21
N VAL A 363 18.55 5.62 -10.20
CA VAL A 363 18.07 6.44 -11.31
C VAL A 363 18.35 7.91 -10.97
N ILE A 364 19.09 8.61 -11.84
CA ILE A 364 19.57 9.97 -11.63
C ILE A 364 19.04 10.85 -12.77
N ASP A 365 18.52 12.04 -12.45
CA ASP A 365 18.02 13.00 -13.44
C ASP A 365 19.15 13.86 -14.04
N GLY A 366 18.82 14.71 -15.03
CA GLY A 366 19.77 15.61 -15.68
C GLY A 366 20.34 16.73 -14.77
N LYS A 367 19.86 16.83 -13.51
CA LYS A 367 20.40 17.73 -12.48
C LYS A 367 21.23 16.99 -11.44
N ASN A 368 21.63 15.76 -11.71
CA ASN A 368 22.33 14.84 -10.81
C ASN A 368 21.57 14.53 -9.51
N HIS A 369 20.22 14.60 -9.49
CA HIS A 369 19.43 14.21 -8.34
C HIS A 369 18.97 12.76 -8.50
N ILE A 370 19.05 11.98 -7.41
CA ILE A 370 18.47 10.63 -7.39
C ILE A 370 16.96 10.75 -7.45
N LYS A 371 16.33 10.05 -8.39
CA LYS A 371 14.87 10.03 -8.58
C LYS A 371 14.25 8.67 -8.23
N GLY A 372 15.03 7.61 -8.22
CA GLY A 372 14.55 6.27 -7.89
C GLY A 372 15.64 5.29 -7.57
N ILE A 373 15.29 4.25 -6.80
CA ILE A 373 16.23 3.25 -6.31
C ILE A 373 15.55 1.88 -6.26
N ILE A 374 16.32 0.85 -6.60
CA ILE A 374 16.00 -0.55 -6.33
C ILE A 374 17.19 -1.16 -5.59
N LEU A 375 16.94 -1.80 -4.45
CA LEU A 375 17.91 -2.59 -3.69
C LEU A 375 17.34 -3.98 -3.42
N LEU A 376 18.06 -5.02 -3.81
CA LEU A 376 17.78 -6.42 -3.47
C LEU A 376 18.96 -7.02 -2.72
N GLY A 377 18.65 -7.84 -1.72
CA GLY A 377 19.62 -8.55 -0.88
C GLY A 377 20.31 -7.62 0.11
N LYS A 378 21.17 -6.73 -0.38
CA LYS A 378 21.89 -5.75 0.43
C LYS A 378 21.17 -4.40 0.44
N ILE A 379 20.52 -4.09 1.53
CA ILE A 379 19.63 -2.92 1.68
C ILE A 379 20.10 -1.89 2.71
N ASP A 380 21.29 -2.09 3.32
CA ASP A 380 21.75 -1.34 4.49
C ASP A 380 21.87 0.18 4.25
N ASN A 381 22.18 0.59 3.01
CA ASN A 381 22.34 2.00 2.65
C ASN A 381 21.03 2.69 2.20
N ALA A 382 19.88 2.02 2.30
CA ALA A 382 18.59 2.57 1.83
C ALA A 382 18.24 3.92 2.50
N GLY A 383 18.49 4.05 3.80
CA GLY A 383 18.19 5.28 4.55
C GLY A 383 19.01 6.48 4.07
N VAL A 384 20.30 6.29 3.78
CA VAL A 384 21.18 7.35 3.25
C VAL A 384 20.68 7.79 1.87
N LEU A 385 20.41 6.83 0.99
CA LEU A 385 19.92 7.09 -0.36
C LEU A 385 18.55 7.78 -0.35
N LEU A 386 17.65 7.39 0.54
CA LEU A 386 16.35 8.06 0.72
C LEU A 386 16.53 9.53 1.13
N SER A 387 17.46 9.79 2.06
CA SER A 387 17.80 11.15 2.50
C SER A 387 18.29 12.02 1.33
N LEU A 388 19.12 11.48 0.43
CA LEU A 388 19.58 12.22 -0.75
C LEU A 388 18.44 12.58 -1.70
N ILE A 389 17.47 11.69 -1.90
CA ILE A 389 16.27 11.99 -2.70
C ILE A 389 15.46 13.12 -2.06
N GLN A 390 15.14 12.99 -0.75
CA GLN A 390 14.32 13.96 -0.04
C GLN A 390 14.90 15.38 -0.09
N ARG A 391 16.23 15.48 -0.11
CA ARG A 391 16.96 16.77 -0.17
C ARG A 391 17.25 17.26 -1.57
N LYS A 392 16.97 16.45 -2.59
CA LYS A 392 17.38 16.71 -3.96
C LYS A 392 18.89 17.02 -4.04
N ALA A 393 19.69 16.20 -3.33
CA ALA A 393 21.15 16.40 -3.27
C ALA A 393 21.79 16.12 -4.63
N ASP A 394 22.74 16.99 -5.05
CA ASP A 394 23.60 16.74 -6.22
C ASP A 394 24.61 15.64 -5.87
N VAL A 395 24.55 14.50 -6.55
CA VAL A 395 25.39 13.33 -6.28
C VAL A 395 26.60 13.23 -7.20
N SER A 396 26.84 14.19 -8.08
CA SER A 396 27.90 14.16 -9.09
C SER A 396 29.29 13.91 -8.51
N ALA A 397 29.58 14.45 -7.31
CA ALA A 397 30.90 14.36 -6.68
C ALA A 397 31.21 12.93 -6.14
N PHE A 398 30.22 12.09 -5.90
CA PHE A 398 30.38 10.76 -5.30
C PHE A 398 29.54 9.67 -5.98
N GLU A 399 29.16 9.90 -7.23
CA GLU A 399 28.32 9.01 -8.01
C GLU A 399 28.89 7.58 -8.10
N GLU A 400 30.19 7.42 -8.27
CA GLU A 400 30.85 6.12 -8.36
C GLU A 400 30.74 5.29 -7.06
N GLU A 401 30.57 5.95 -5.92
CA GLU A 401 30.45 5.29 -4.63
C GLU A 401 29.03 4.84 -4.31
N LEU A 402 28.00 5.34 -5.01
CA LEU A 402 26.59 5.10 -4.69
C LEU A 402 26.20 3.61 -4.69
N LEU A 403 26.80 2.80 -5.55
CA LEU A 403 26.55 1.34 -5.60
C LEU A 403 27.37 0.54 -4.58
N SER A 404 28.36 1.17 -3.94
CA SER A 404 29.21 0.51 -2.96
C SER A 404 28.42 0.08 -1.71
N ASP A 405 28.72 -1.11 -1.18
CA ASP A 405 28.18 -1.56 0.10
C ASP A 405 28.69 -0.72 1.28
N ARG A 406 29.78 0.02 1.09
CA ARG A 406 30.37 0.90 2.09
C ARG A 406 29.85 2.32 2.06
N PHE A 407 28.97 2.64 1.09
CA PHE A 407 28.36 3.96 0.99
C PHE A 407 27.46 4.23 2.21
N ASN A 408 27.79 5.27 2.95
CA ASN A 408 27.09 5.65 4.19
C ASN A 408 27.23 7.16 4.46
N TYR A 409 26.68 7.67 5.54
CA TYR A 409 26.82 9.08 5.93
C TYR A 409 28.27 9.52 6.10
N GLY A 410 29.19 8.65 6.55
CA GLY A 410 30.62 8.95 6.63
C GLY A 410 31.26 9.20 5.26
N THR A 411 30.74 8.56 4.18
CA THR A 411 31.16 8.85 2.81
C THR A 411 30.80 10.28 2.43
N LEU A 412 29.58 10.74 2.75
CA LEU A 412 29.12 12.09 2.46
C LEU A 412 29.99 13.17 3.12
N LEU A 413 30.51 12.92 4.32
CA LEU A 413 31.39 13.86 5.03
C LEU A 413 32.69 14.14 4.24
N LYS A 414 33.22 13.17 3.49
CA LYS A 414 34.42 13.34 2.67
C LYS A 414 34.21 14.34 1.53
N TYR A 415 32.98 14.51 1.06
CA TYR A 415 32.60 15.34 -0.08
C TYR A 415 32.01 16.70 0.33
N GLY A 416 32.31 17.19 1.53
CA GLY A 416 31.91 18.53 1.98
C GLY A 416 30.56 18.56 2.71
N GLY A 417 30.04 17.41 3.13
CA GLY A 417 28.73 17.25 3.76
C GLY A 417 28.56 17.93 5.12
N GLU A 418 29.58 18.52 5.76
CA GLU A 418 29.40 19.27 7.01
C GLU A 418 28.45 20.47 6.87
N LYS A 419 28.50 21.20 5.76
CA LYS A 419 27.58 22.32 5.52
C LYS A 419 26.16 21.87 5.22
N GLU A 420 25.97 20.68 4.68
CA GLU A 420 24.64 20.11 4.42
C GLU A 420 24.08 19.34 5.62
N LEU A 421 24.93 18.68 6.43
CA LEU A 421 24.53 18.00 7.65
C LEU A 421 24.14 18.97 8.79
N GLY A 422 24.72 20.16 8.85
CA GLY A 422 24.38 21.18 9.86
C GLY A 422 22.93 21.64 9.82
N ARG A 423 22.20 21.47 8.72
CA ARG A 423 20.75 21.70 8.62
C ARG A 423 19.90 20.58 9.19
N TYR A 424 20.51 19.56 9.80
CA TYR A 424 19.78 18.41 10.39
C TYR A 424 19.32 18.66 11.83
N TYR A 425 19.82 19.67 12.49
CA TYR A 425 19.58 19.93 13.92
C TYR A 425 18.82 21.22 14.22
N GLU A 426 18.38 21.94 13.17
CA GLU A 426 17.42 23.04 13.27
C GLU A 426 16.03 22.59 12.77
#